data_5738ea83c68e7a974f30615603ebfa68
#
_entry.id   5738ea83c68e7a974f30615603ebfa68
#
_cell.length_a   1.000
_cell.length_b   1.000
_cell.length_c   1.000
_cell.angle_alpha   90.00
_cell.angle_beta   90.00
_cell.angle_gamma   90.00
#
_symmetry.space_group_name_H-M   'P 1'
#
loop_
_entity.id
_entity.type
_entity.pdbx_description
1 polymer ?
#
loop_
_entity_poly.entity_id
_entity_poly.type
_entity_poly.pdbx_seq_one_letter_code
_entity_poly.pdbx_strand_id
1 'polypeptide(L)'
;MNNRITWLVVILSALTIGFSSCAKDTEVVDPYANWKEKNEQFLDSIAEVAANPPAGEVWEKYENYKIDFDDPISSSMSPYQYKDYDYVYVKYATEADIFRGNEPLINFGDTVSLAYQGFLINGVRFDGNYYGTFDKQVTDNFTKFGVADNIDINYVVGWTTALMHMKPDMSDKATVYIPYQMGYGETGKGDVIRGYSTLIFEMYVDEIIHPYKTTNSDN
;
A
#
# COMPACT_ATOMS: atom_id res chain seq x y z
N MET A 1 -51.47 -14.96 59.02
CA MET A 1 -51.03 -13.96 57.98
C MET A 1 -49.83 -14.53 57.33
N ASN A 2 -49.88 -14.78 56.09
CA ASN A 2 -49.05 -15.73 55.34
C ASN A 2 -47.61 -15.26 55.10
N ASN A 3 -46.64 -15.96 55.66
CA ASN A 3 -45.18 -15.73 55.46
C ASN A 3 -44.75 -15.72 53.97
N ARG A 4 -45.61 -16.16 53.08
CA ARG A 4 -45.36 -16.13 51.63
C ARG A 4 -45.51 -14.74 51.00
N ILE A 5 -46.32 -13.87 51.53
CA ILE A 5 -46.54 -12.50 51.05
C ILE A 5 -45.39 -11.59 51.49
N THR A 6 -44.82 -11.84 52.67
CA THR A 6 -43.69 -11.07 53.18
C THR A 6 -42.41 -11.32 52.36
N TRP A 7 -42.21 -12.55 51.86
CA TRP A 7 -41.07 -12.89 51.00
C TRP A 7 -41.19 -12.27 49.60
N LEU A 8 -42.44 -12.18 49.06
CA LEU A 8 -42.65 -11.53 47.75
C LEU A 8 -42.36 -10.03 47.78
N VAL A 9 -42.68 -9.36 48.88
CA VAL A 9 -42.40 -7.91 49.03
C VAL A 9 -40.91 -7.65 49.20
N VAL A 10 -40.17 -8.54 49.87
CA VAL A 10 -38.73 -8.42 50.07
C VAL A 10 -37.97 -8.68 48.77
N ILE A 11 -38.46 -9.61 47.92
CA ILE A 11 -37.85 -9.89 46.62
C ILE A 11 -38.12 -8.73 45.62
N LEU A 12 -39.28 -8.07 45.70
CA LEU A 12 -39.60 -6.96 44.81
C LEU A 12 -38.85 -5.66 45.18
N SER A 13 -38.45 -5.49 46.43
CA SER A 13 -37.65 -4.34 46.87
C SER A 13 -36.15 -4.49 46.62
N ALA A 14 -35.66 -5.69 46.31
CA ALA A 14 -34.23 -5.94 45.98
C ALA A 14 -33.91 -5.75 44.48
N LEU A 15 -34.92 -5.52 43.64
CA LEU A 15 -34.72 -5.38 42.17
C LEU A 15 -34.59 -3.93 41.71
N THR A 16 -34.52 -2.96 42.62
CA THR A 16 -34.41 -1.54 42.24
C THR A 16 -33.02 -0.92 42.52
N ILE A 17 -32.02 -1.76 42.75
CA ILE A 17 -30.64 -1.25 42.90
C ILE A 17 -29.85 -1.59 41.65
N GLY A 18 -29.63 -0.57 40.84
CA GLY A 18 -28.45 -0.53 39.99
C GLY A 18 -28.64 -0.71 38.49
N PHE A 19 -29.56 0.00 37.86
CA PHE A 19 -29.20 0.50 36.51
C PHE A 19 -28.46 1.83 36.68
N SER A 20 -27.30 1.79 37.34
CA SER A 20 -26.28 2.73 37.08
C SER A 20 -25.78 2.41 35.69
N SER A 21 -26.41 3.03 34.68
CA SER A 21 -25.84 3.14 33.34
C SER A 21 -24.51 3.88 33.50
N CYS A 22 -23.41 3.12 33.63
CA CYS A 22 -22.13 3.59 33.20
C CYS A 22 -22.29 3.81 31.69
N ALA A 23 -22.61 5.04 31.32
CA ALA A 23 -22.20 5.55 30.04
C ALA A 23 -20.67 5.37 30.04
N LYS A 24 -20.17 4.27 29.48
CA LYS A 24 -18.79 4.22 29.02
C LYS A 24 -18.73 5.37 28.02
N ASP A 25 -18.06 6.45 28.40
CA ASP A 25 -17.51 7.35 27.42
C ASP A 25 -16.73 6.46 26.49
N THR A 26 -17.29 6.18 25.33
CA THR A 26 -16.55 5.60 24.22
C THR A 26 -15.57 6.68 23.84
N GLU A 27 -14.35 6.63 24.41
CA GLU A 27 -13.25 7.43 23.89
C GLU A 27 -13.25 7.22 22.38
N VAL A 28 -13.53 8.27 21.66
CA VAL A 28 -13.41 8.26 20.20
C VAL A 28 -11.91 8.15 19.95
N VAL A 29 -11.45 6.91 19.74
CA VAL A 29 -10.05 6.63 19.45
C VAL A 29 -9.75 7.30 18.10
N ASP A 30 -8.91 8.31 18.12
CA ASP A 30 -8.42 8.94 16.88
C ASP A 30 -7.67 7.87 16.06
N PRO A 31 -8.18 7.48 14.88
CA PRO A 31 -7.54 6.45 14.05
C PRO A 31 -6.16 6.86 13.56
N TYR A 32 -5.81 8.13 13.71
CA TYR A 32 -4.51 8.70 13.34
C TYR A 32 -3.62 9.05 14.54
N ALA A 33 -3.99 8.67 15.75
CA ALA A 33 -3.13 8.87 16.92
C ALA A 33 -1.79 8.16 16.72
N ASN A 34 -0.67 8.86 16.99
CA ASN A 34 0.71 8.38 16.80
C ASN A 34 0.98 7.89 15.34
N TRP A 35 0.44 8.62 14.36
CA TRP A 35 0.39 8.18 12.96
C TRP A 35 1.77 7.92 12.37
N LYS A 36 2.73 8.84 12.58
CA LYS A 36 4.11 8.66 12.12
C LYS A 36 4.72 7.38 12.66
N GLU A 37 4.71 7.22 13.98
CA GLU A 37 5.30 6.06 14.65
C GLU A 37 4.67 4.75 14.19
N LYS A 38 3.34 4.72 14.04
CA LYS A 38 2.63 3.53 13.54
C LYS A 38 3.04 3.17 12.11
N ASN A 39 3.24 4.16 11.24
CA ASN A 39 3.66 3.91 9.87
C ASN A 39 5.11 3.46 9.79
N GLU A 40 6.01 4.01 10.60
CA GLU A 40 7.39 3.56 10.69
C GLU A 40 7.47 2.12 11.20
N GLN A 41 6.80 1.78 12.31
CA GLN A 41 6.73 0.41 12.83
C GLN A 41 6.08 -0.57 11.84
N PHE A 42 5.07 -0.12 11.12
CA PHE A 42 4.45 -0.93 10.07
C PHE A 42 5.44 -1.23 8.95
N LEU A 43 6.18 -0.24 8.46
CA LEU A 43 7.19 -0.42 7.43
C LEU A 43 8.31 -1.38 7.88
N ASP A 44 8.80 -1.22 9.11
CA ASP A 44 9.81 -2.10 9.69
C ASP A 44 9.31 -3.57 9.69
N SER A 45 8.04 -3.78 10.05
CA SER A 45 7.43 -5.12 10.03
C SER A 45 7.32 -5.70 8.61
N ILE A 46 7.02 -4.87 7.60
CA ILE A 46 6.98 -5.27 6.19
C ILE A 46 8.38 -5.63 5.70
N ALA A 47 9.40 -4.83 6.04
CA ALA A 47 10.78 -5.10 5.69
C ALA A 47 11.28 -6.43 6.28
N GLU A 48 10.94 -6.71 7.54
CA GLU A 48 11.27 -7.98 8.21
C GLU A 48 10.60 -9.18 7.52
N VAL A 49 9.30 -9.07 7.21
CA VAL A 49 8.55 -10.12 6.50
C VAL A 49 9.11 -10.34 5.09
N ALA A 50 9.43 -9.27 4.36
CA ALA A 50 10.01 -9.39 3.01
C ALA A 50 11.41 -10.00 3.02
N ALA A 51 12.20 -9.77 4.08
CA ALA A 51 13.52 -10.38 4.25
C ALA A 51 13.44 -11.87 4.62
N ASN A 52 12.38 -12.30 5.32
CA ASN A 52 12.15 -13.66 5.80
C ASN A 52 10.70 -14.09 5.55
N PRO A 53 10.30 -14.29 4.29
CA PRO A 53 8.91 -14.56 3.96
C PRO A 53 8.36 -15.83 4.63
N PRO A 54 7.13 -15.81 5.16
CA PRO A 54 6.44 -17.01 5.59
C PRO A 54 6.35 -18.05 4.46
N ALA A 55 6.31 -19.33 4.82
CA ALA A 55 6.22 -20.41 3.84
C ALA A 55 4.99 -20.22 2.92
N GLY A 56 5.23 -20.21 1.62
CA GLY A 56 4.20 -20.03 0.60
C GLY A 56 3.87 -18.57 0.26
N GLU A 57 4.48 -17.60 0.90
CA GLU A 57 4.40 -16.21 0.50
C GLU A 57 5.57 -15.81 -0.40
N VAL A 58 5.29 -14.94 -1.37
CA VAL A 58 6.26 -14.49 -2.37
C VAL A 58 6.45 -12.99 -2.22
N TRP A 59 7.65 -12.59 -1.84
CA TRP A 59 8.01 -11.22 -1.59
C TRP A 59 9.27 -10.81 -2.35
N GLU A 60 9.26 -9.57 -2.84
CA GLU A 60 10.42 -8.91 -3.42
C GLU A 60 10.54 -7.49 -2.85
N LYS A 61 11.75 -6.93 -2.86
CA LYS A 61 11.97 -5.52 -2.59
C LYS A 61 12.76 -4.88 -3.73
N TYR A 62 12.36 -3.67 -4.10
CA TYR A 62 12.96 -2.94 -5.20
C TYR A 62 13.47 -1.59 -4.74
N GLU A 63 14.70 -1.29 -5.10
CA GLU A 63 15.35 -0.03 -4.76
C GLU A 63 14.65 1.15 -5.42
N ASN A 64 14.62 2.27 -4.73
CA ASN A 64 14.14 3.53 -5.29
C ASN A 64 14.95 3.88 -6.54
N TYR A 65 14.31 3.84 -7.71
CA TYR A 65 14.97 4.09 -8.98
C TYR A 65 15.69 5.44 -9.07
N LYS A 66 15.30 6.43 -8.25
CA LYS A 66 15.93 7.76 -8.25
C LYS A 66 17.27 7.79 -7.54
N ILE A 67 17.57 6.88 -6.63
CA ILE A 67 18.85 6.90 -5.89
C ILE A 67 20.02 6.75 -6.87
N ASP A 68 19.90 5.90 -7.87
CA ASP A 68 20.94 5.70 -8.87
C ASP A 68 21.02 6.84 -9.90
N PHE A 69 19.92 7.61 -10.11
CA PHE A 69 19.87 8.71 -11.06
C PHE A 69 20.34 10.05 -10.47
N ASP A 70 19.98 10.33 -9.21
CA ASP A 70 20.23 11.63 -8.59
C ASP A 70 21.63 11.71 -7.95
N ASP A 71 22.23 10.57 -7.61
CA ASP A 71 23.60 10.49 -7.10
C ASP A 71 24.37 9.38 -7.82
N PRO A 72 24.92 9.67 -9.01
CA PRO A 72 25.89 8.76 -9.60
C PRO A 72 27.01 8.64 -8.56
N ILE A 73 27.06 7.53 -7.85
CA ILE A 73 28.02 7.19 -6.80
C ILE A 73 29.35 7.81 -7.14
N SER A 74 29.51 9.02 -6.67
CA SER A 74 30.77 9.74 -6.81
C SER A 74 31.81 8.91 -6.10
N SER A 75 32.70 8.37 -6.84
CA SER A 75 33.74 7.40 -6.56
C SER A 75 34.69 7.75 -5.40
N SER A 76 34.30 8.61 -4.48
CA SER A 76 35.23 9.15 -3.46
C SER A 76 34.71 9.15 -2.04
N MET A 77 33.49 8.74 -1.75
CA MET A 77 33.03 8.65 -0.36
C MET A 77 32.19 7.38 -0.14
N SER A 78 32.18 6.91 1.09
CA SER A 78 31.53 5.70 1.58
C SER A 78 30.25 5.34 0.79
N PRO A 79 30.07 4.11 0.32
CA PRO A 79 28.90 3.73 -0.48
C PRO A 79 27.63 4.08 0.29
N TYR A 80 26.60 4.53 -0.43
CA TYR A 80 25.30 4.85 0.15
C TYR A 80 24.79 3.66 0.98
N GLN A 81 24.30 3.95 2.18
CA GLN A 81 23.78 2.92 3.07
C GLN A 81 22.25 2.92 2.96
N TYR A 82 21.72 2.01 2.16
CA TYR A 82 20.28 1.83 1.98
C TYR A 82 19.57 1.57 3.31
N LYS A 83 18.41 2.20 3.46
CA LYS A 83 17.50 2.05 4.59
C LYS A 83 16.22 1.37 4.11
N ASP A 84 15.44 0.82 5.02
CA ASP A 84 14.18 0.16 4.67
C ASP A 84 13.21 1.07 3.92
N TYR A 85 13.26 2.37 4.15
CA TYR A 85 12.45 3.35 3.43
C TYR A 85 12.97 3.71 2.03
N ASP A 86 14.10 3.18 1.59
CA ASP A 86 14.64 3.33 0.23
C ASP A 86 14.14 2.23 -0.71
N TYR A 87 13.32 1.31 -0.20
CA TYR A 87 12.75 0.21 -0.96
C TYR A 87 11.24 0.30 -1.05
N VAL A 88 10.70 -0.18 -2.17
CA VAL A 88 9.30 -0.61 -2.29
C VAL A 88 9.25 -2.10 -2.03
N TYR A 89 8.30 -2.54 -1.24
CA TYR A 89 8.09 -3.97 -0.97
C TYR A 89 6.88 -4.46 -1.74
N VAL A 90 7.01 -5.60 -2.40
CA VAL A 90 5.95 -6.16 -3.24
C VAL A 90 5.69 -7.60 -2.84
N LYS A 91 4.44 -7.89 -2.49
CA LYS A 91 3.94 -9.23 -2.28
C LYS A 91 3.23 -9.69 -3.54
N TYR A 92 3.72 -10.76 -4.17
CA TYR A 92 3.11 -11.40 -5.34
C TYR A 92 2.24 -12.58 -4.93
N ALA A 93 1.31 -12.95 -5.80
CA ALA A 93 0.49 -14.14 -5.59
C ALA A 93 1.31 -15.43 -5.77
N THR A 94 2.21 -15.47 -6.76
CA THR A 94 3.08 -16.63 -7.06
C THR A 94 4.46 -16.19 -7.53
N GLU A 95 5.46 -17.07 -7.46
CA GLU A 95 6.79 -16.87 -8.04
C GLU A 95 6.75 -16.61 -9.56
N ALA A 96 5.78 -17.17 -10.26
CA ALA A 96 5.61 -16.97 -11.69
C ALA A 96 5.19 -15.53 -12.04
N ASP A 97 4.69 -14.75 -11.08
CA ASP A 97 4.27 -13.36 -11.28
C ASP A 97 5.45 -12.39 -11.23
N ILE A 98 6.60 -12.81 -10.73
CA ILE A 98 7.80 -11.99 -10.68
C ILE A 98 8.42 -11.88 -12.08
N PHE A 99 8.74 -10.66 -12.49
CA PHE A 99 9.57 -10.45 -13.68
C PHE A 99 11.05 -10.65 -13.33
N ARG A 100 11.73 -11.55 -14.03
CA ARG A 100 13.13 -11.91 -13.82
C ARG A 100 14.06 -11.45 -14.97
N GLY A 101 13.65 -10.47 -15.77
CA GLY A 101 14.50 -9.88 -16.81
C GLY A 101 15.57 -8.95 -16.24
N ASN A 102 16.63 -8.72 -17.03
CA ASN A 102 17.72 -7.82 -16.63
C ASN A 102 17.34 -6.34 -16.82
N GLU A 103 16.41 -6.07 -17.75
CA GLU A 103 15.94 -4.73 -18.05
C GLU A 103 14.46 -4.60 -17.72
N PRO A 104 13.98 -3.46 -17.23
CA PRO A 104 12.57 -3.26 -16.96
C PRO A 104 11.70 -3.52 -18.19
N LEU A 105 10.55 -4.20 -18.00
CA LEU A 105 9.54 -4.32 -19.07
C LEU A 105 8.84 -2.99 -19.31
N ILE A 106 8.66 -2.22 -18.26
CA ILE A 106 7.97 -0.93 -18.26
C ILE A 106 9.03 0.15 -18.11
N ASN A 107 9.11 1.04 -19.08
CA ASN A 107 10.11 2.10 -19.17
C ASN A 107 9.46 3.47 -19.17
N PHE A 108 10.26 4.51 -18.96
CA PHE A 108 9.80 5.88 -19.14
C PHE A 108 9.32 6.11 -20.56
N GLY A 109 8.16 6.74 -20.70
CA GLY A 109 7.46 6.96 -21.94
C GLY A 109 6.44 5.90 -22.30
N ASP A 110 6.45 4.75 -21.66
CA ASP A 110 5.41 3.74 -21.82
C ASP A 110 4.09 4.19 -21.19
N THR A 111 3.01 3.57 -21.63
CA THR A 111 1.70 3.67 -20.99
C THR A 111 1.32 2.30 -20.48
N VAL A 112 0.91 2.20 -19.24
CA VAL A 112 0.39 0.96 -18.63
C VAL A 112 -1.11 1.06 -18.39
N SER A 113 -1.80 -0.02 -18.73
CA SER A 113 -3.21 -0.23 -18.40
C SER A 113 -3.27 -1.08 -17.16
N LEU A 114 -3.88 -0.59 -16.08
CA LEU A 114 -3.88 -1.31 -14.81
C LEU A 114 -5.18 -1.12 -14.01
N ALA A 115 -5.52 -2.13 -13.19
CA ALA A 115 -6.49 -2.05 -12.11
C ALA A 115 -5.76 -1.86 -10.79
N TYR A 116 -6.28 -0.98 -9.93
CA TYR A 116 -5.65 -0.72 -8.64
C TYR A 116 -6.61 -0.22 -7.58
N GLN A 117 -6.22 -0.43 -6.33
CA GLN A 117 -6.79 0.22 -5.14
C GLN A 117 -5.67 0.68 -4.22
N GLY A 118 -5.85 1.83 -3.58
CA GLY A 118 -4.89 2.39 -2.61
C GLY A 118 -5.51 2.51 -1.22
N PHE A 119 -4.74 2.06 -0.21
CA PHE A 119 -5.14 2.04 1.20
C PHE A 119 -4.07 2.63 2.10
N LEU A 120 -4.50 3.20 3.22
CA LEU A 120 -3.65 3.53 4.34
C LEU A 120 -3.54 2.33 5.30
N ILE A 121 -2.58 2.35 6.21
CA ILE A 121 -2.35 1.27 7.19
C ILE A 121 -3.56 1.00 8.11
N ASN A 122 -4.48 1.95 8.26
CA ASN A 122 -5.73 1.80 9.01
C ASN A 122 -6.89 1.27 8.16
N GLY A 123 -6.63 0.86 6.92
CA GLY A 123 -7.61 0.31 5.99
C GLY A 123 -8.46 1.36 5.25
N VAL A 124 -8.22 2.66 5.48
CA VAL A 124 -8.92 3.71 4.73
C VAL A 124 -8.47 3.67 3.28
N ARG A 125 -9.44 3.43 2.36
CA ARG A 125 -9.21 3.50 0.92
C ARG A 125 -9.16 4.97 0.51
N PHE A 126 -8.10 5.36 -0.22
CA PHE A 126 -7.93 6.75 -0.66
C PHE A 126 -8.02 6.92 -2.19
N ASP A 127 -7.81 5.83 -2.96
CA ASP A 127 -7.82 5.89 -4.43
C ASP A 127 -8.18 4.52 -5.03
N GLY A 128 -8.40 4.47 -6.35
CA GLY A 128 -8.54 3.24 -7.09
C GLY A 128 -9.67 3.26 -8.12
N ASN A 129 -9.57 2.36 -9.10
CA ASN A 129 -10.49 2.24 -10.21
C ASN A 129 -11.42 1.00 -10.13
N TYR A 130 -11.26 0.14 -9.13
CA TYR A 130 -12.21 -0.92 -8.81
C TYR A 130 -12.51 -0.95 -7.31
N TYR A 131 -13.49 -1.76 -6.89
CA TYR A 131 -13.91 -1.92 -5.49
C TYR A 131 -14.02 -3.39 -5.11
N GLY A 132 -13.74 -3.68 -3.85
CA GLY A 132 -13.85 -5.05 -3.32
C GLY A 132 -12.68 -5.94 -3.70
N THR A 133 -12.93 -7.24 -3.83
CA THR A 133 -11.91 -8.23 -4.20
C THR A 133 -11.60 -8.13 -5.69
N PHE A 134 -10.31 -8.08 -6.03
CA PHE A 134 -9.88 -8.16 -7.42
C PHE A 134 -10.21 -9.54 -7.99
N ASP A 135 -10.74 -9.56 -9.20
CA ASP A 135 -10.92 -10.77 -10.01
C ASP A 135 -10.68 -10.40 -11.47
N LYS A 136 -9.60 -10.89 -12.05
CA LYS A 136 -9.20 -10.56 -13.41
C LYS A 136 -10.18 -11.00 -14.48
N GLN A 137 -11.12 -11.90 -14.17
CA GLN A 137 -12.14 -12.37 -15.11
C GLN A 137 -13.35 -11.43 -15.22
N VAL A 138 -13.56 -10.62 -14.18
CA VAL A 138 -14.72 -9.71 -14.11
C VAL A 138 -14.33 -8.25 -13.96
N THR A 139 -13.06 -7.97 -13.61
CA THR A 139 -12.56 -6.59 -13.55
C THR A 139 -12.27 -6.11 -14.95
N ASP A 140 -13.02 -5.14 -15.42
CA ASP A 140 -12.93 -4.54 -16.75
C ASP A 140 -12.59 -3.03 -16.72
N ASN A 141 -12.49 -2.46 -15.53
CA ASN A 141 -12.20 -1.04 -15.34
C ASN A 141 -10.69 -0.80 -15.18
N PHE A 142 -9.97 -0.83 -16.29
CA PHE A 142 -8.56 -0.51 -16.33
C PHE A 142 -8.33 0.96 -16.67
N THR A 143 -7.39 1.59 -16.00
CA THR A 143 -6.99 2.98 -16.25
C THR A 143 -5.60 3.02 -16.88
N LYS A 144 -5.43 3.86 -17.89
CA LYS A 144 -4.14 4.07 -18.57
C LYS A 144 -3.33 5.14 -17.87
N PHE A 145 -2.09 4.81 -17.53
CA PHE A 145 -1.14 5.71 -16.87
C PHE A 145 0.13 5.80 -17.72
N GLY A 146 0.57 7.02 -18.01
CA GLY A 146 1.88 7.24 -18.62
C GLY A 146 2.97 7.06 -17.56
N VAL A 147 3.99 6.29 -17.88
CA VAL A 147 5.16 6.11 -17.00
C VAL A 147 6.15 7.23 -17.29
N ALA A 148 6.34 8.13 -16.35
CA ALA A 148 7.18 9.29 -16.50
C ALA A 148 8.16 9.43 -15.32
N ASP A 149 9.35 9.93 -15.63
CA ASP A 149 10.36 10.31 -14.64
C ASP A 149 10.03 11.66 -13.96
N ASN A 150 8.99 12.34 -14.39
CA ASN A 150 8.73 13.69 -13.94
C ASN A 150 7.79 13.74 -12.73
N ILE A 151 8.28 14.35 -11.65
CA ILE A 151 7.59 14.60 -10.37
C ILE A 151 6.28 15.40 -10.56
N ASP A 152 6.12 16.11 -11.67
CA ASP A 152 4.95 16.94 -11.95
C ASP A 152 3.69 16.16 -12.35
N ILE A 153 3.82 14.87 -12.62
CA ILE A 153 2.68 14.00 -12.89
C ILE A 153 2.39 13.25 -11.60
N ASN A 154 1.31 13.50 -10.99
CA ASN A 154 0.58 12.97 -9.82
C ASN A 154 0.97 11.59 -9.24
N TYR A 155 2.07 10.97 -9.66
CA TYR A 155 2.55 9.68 -9.19
C TYR A 155 3.71 9.85 -8.21
N VAL A 156 3.66 9.06 -7.17
CA VAL A 156 4.75 8.99 -6.20
C VAL A 156 5.89 8.11 -6.73
N VAL A 157 7.11 8.41 -6.32
CA VAL A 157 8.32 7.67 -6.75
C VAL A 157 8.16 6.16 -6.57
N GLY A 158 7.61 5.74 -5.46
CA GLY A 158 7.40 4.32 -5.16
C GLY A 158 6.44 3.62 -6.11
N TRP A 159 5.44 4.33 -6.67
CA TRP A 159 4.57 3.78 -7.70
C TRP A 159 5.33 3.44 -8.98
N THR A 160 6.15 4.39 -9.47
CA THR A 160 6.98 4.16 -10.64
C THR A 160 8.00 3.07 -10.39
N THR A 161 8.67 3.07 -9.23
CA THR A 161 9.59 2.00 -8.83
C THR A 161 8.94 0.62 -8.92
N ALA A 162 7.73 0.45 -8.35
CA ALA A 162 7.03 -0.82 -8.41
C ALA A 162 6.69 -1.23 -9.84
N LEU A 163 6.14 -0.30 -10.65
CA LEU A 163 5.73 -0.58 -12.02
C LEU A 163 6.88 -1.08 -12.89
N MET A 164 8.08 -0.51 -12.74
CA MET A 164 9.26 -0.93 -13.53
C MET A 164 9.62 -2.42 -13.32
N HIS A 165 9.15 -3.04 -12.26
CA HIS A 165 9.39 -4.44 -11.93
C HIS A 165 8.17 -5.36 -12.12
N MET A 166 7.06 -4.81 -12.61
CA MET A 166 5.86 -5.58 -12.88
C MET A 166 5.79 -6.05 -14.33
N LYS A 167 4.97 -7.05 -14.56
CA LYS A 167 4.67 -7.58 -15.89
C LYS A 167 3.16 -7.69 -16.08
N PRO A 168 2.66 -7.69 -17.32
CA PRO A 168 1.26 -8.04 -17.59
C PRO A 168 1.00 -9.52 -17.34
N ASP A 169 -0.27 -9.89 -17.33
CA ASP A 169 -0.74 -11.29 -17.20
C ASP A 169 -0.28 -12.00 -15.92
N MET A 170 -0.16 -11.27 -14.81
CA MET A 170 0.02 -11.89 -13.50
C MET A 170 -1.17 -12.81 -13.16
N SER A 171 -0.94 -13.80 -12.31
CA SER A 171 -2.00 -14.73 -11.88
C SER A 171 -3.08 -14.03 -11.06
N ASP A 172 -2.69 -13.04 -10.25
CA ASP A 172 -3.54 -12.16 -9.44
C ASP A 172 -2.83 -10.81 -9.26
N LYS A 173 -3.47 -9.88 -8.55
CA LYS A 173 -2.88 -8.60 -8.17
C LYS A 173 -1.65 -8.79 -7.27
N ALA A 174 -0.70 -7.89 -7.38
CA ALA A 174 0.36 -7.72 -6.39
C ALA A 174 -0.07 -6.71 -5.32
N THR A 175 0.46 -6.84 -4.09
CA THR A 175 0.33 -5.83 -3.05
C THR A 175 1.65 -5.10 -2.89
N VAL A 176 1.61 -3.78 -3.05
CA VAL A 176 2.78 -2.88 -3.05
C VAL A 176 2.74 -2.01 -1.81
N TYR A 177 3.82 -1.99 -1.06
CA TYR A 177 3.98 -1.16 0.12
C TYR A 177 5.01 -0.07 -0.16
N ILE A 178 4.59 1.18 -0.10
CA ILE A 178 5.40 2.34 -0.44
C ILE A 178 5.62 3.17 0.81
N PRO A 179 6.88 3.32 1.28
CA PRO A 179 7.22 4.19 2.39
C PRO A 179 6.80 5.64 2.11
N TYR A 180 6.51 6.41 3.15
CA TYR A 180 6.10 7.80 2.95
C TYR A 180 7.18 8.65 2.25
N GLN A 181 8.46 8.32 2.40
CA GLN A 181 9.59 8.97 1.73
C GLN A 181 9.53 8.83 0.19
N MET A 182 9.01 7.70 -0.28
CA MET A 182 8.76 7.44 -1.69
C MET A 182 7.29 7.69 -2.08
N GLY A 183 6.47 8.15 -1.13
CA GLY A 183 5.08 8.50 -1.24
C GLY A 183 4.85 10.03 -1.23
N TYR A 184 3.93 10.48 -0.37
CA TYR A 184 3.57 11.90 -0.22
C TYR A 184 4.32 12.60 0.92
N GLY A 185 5.39 12.01 1.41
CA GLY A 185 6.29 12.62 2.39
C GLY A 185 5.66 12.94 3.74
N GLU A 186 6.24 13.92 4.39
CA GLU A 186 5.82 14.38 5.72
C GLU A 186 4.55 15.23 5.69
N THR A 187 4.16 15.73 4.52
CA THR A 187 3.00 16.62 4.36
C THR A 187 1.72 15.88 4.00
N GLY A 188 1.81 14.72 3.33
CA GLY A 188 0.65 14.00 2.83
C GLY A 188 0.01 14.63 1.58
N LYS A 189 -1.23 14.24 1.27
CA LYS A 189 -1.99 14.75 0.12
C LYS A 189 -3.48 14.85 0.43
N GLY A 190 -4.04 16.04 0.25
CA GLY A 190 -5.45 16.33 0.51
C GLY A 190 -5.83 16.04 1.98
N ASP A 191 -7.10 15.75 2.20
CA ASP A 191 -7.64 15.55 3.55
C ASP A 191 -7.52 14.11 4.06
N VAL A 192 -7.26 13.15 3.16
CA VAL A 192 -7.27 11.72 3.49
C VAL A 192 -5.88 11.20 3.78
N ILE A 193 -4.90 11.52 2.93
CA ILE A 193 -3.54 11.01 3.09
C ILE A 193 -2.75 11.97 3.97
N ARG A 194 -2.67 11.66 5.25
CA ARG A 194 -1.88 12.46 6.19
C ARG A 194 -0.38 12.30 5.93
N GLY A 195 0.40 13.27 6.37
CA GLY A 195 1.86 13.16 6.36
C GLY A 195 2.34 11.88 7.05
N TYR A 196 3.48 11.36 6.63
CA TYR A 196 4.08 10.11 7.11
C TYR A 196 3.27 8.84 6.82
N SER A 197 2.36 8.88 5.82
CA SER A 197 1.56 7.72 5.45
C SER A 197 2.33 6.76 4.55
N THR A 198 2.54 5.54 5.00
CA THR A 198 2.85 4.42 4.13
C THR A 198 1.63 4.13 3.26
N LEU A 199 1.85 3.99 1.95
CA LEU A 199 0.79 3.71 1.00
C LEU A 199 0.79 2.22 0.66
N ILE A 200 -0.39 1.62 0.66
CA ILE A 200 -0.57 0.22 0.30
C ILE A 200 -1.40 0.18 -0.97
N PHE A 201 -0.85 -0.35 -2.05
CA PHE A 201 -1.60 -0.52 -3.29
C PHE A 201 -1.77 -1.99 -3.63
N GLU A 202 -2.97 -2.37 -4.01
CA GLU A 202 -3.22 -3.58 -4.77
C GLU A 202 -3.18 -3.21 -6.25
N MET A 203 -2.34 -3.88 -7.05
CA MET A 203 -2.08 -3.52 -8.44
C MET A 203 -2.08 -4.75 -9.34
N TYR A 204 -2.75 -4.65 -10.48
CA TYR A 204 -2.72 -5.65 -11.55
C TYR A 204 -2.46 -4.95 -12.87
N VAL A 205 -1.36 -5.27 -13.53
CA VAL A 205 -1.01 -4.75 -14.86
C VAL A 205 -1.68 -5.61 -15.92
N ASP A 206 -2.55 -4.98 -16.72
CA ASP A 206 -3.26 -5.62 -17.83
C ASP A 206 -2.44 -5.55 -19.13
N GLU A 207 -1.96 -4.36 -19.49
CA GLU A 207 -1.28 -4.13 -20.77
C GLU A 207 -0.14 -3.11 -20.60
N ILE A 208 0.94 -3.32 -21.35
CA ILE A 208 2.03 -2.34 -21.55
C ILE A 208 1.97 -1.86 -22.99
N ILE A 209 1.84 -0.55 -23.16
CA ILE A 209 1.80 0.12 -24.46
C ILE A 209 3.09 0.92 -24.63
N HIS A 210 4.00 0.43 -25.46
CA HIS A 210 5.23 1.12 -25.79
C HIS A 210 4.97 2.24 -26.81
N PRO A 211 5.60 3.43 -26.68
CA PRO A 211 5.51 4.46 -27.69
C PRO A 211 6.07 3.92 -29.02
N TYR A 212 5.46 4.30 -30.15
CA TYR A 212 5.92 3.91 -31.46
C TYR A 212 7.40 4.30 -31.62
N LYS A 213 8.29 3.30 -31.71
CA LYS A 213 9.60 3.53 -32.30
C LYS A 213 9.36 3.82 -33.78
N THR A 214 9.43 5.07 -34.20
CA THR A 214 9.60 5.40 -35.62
C THR A 214 10.90 4.73 -36.05
N THR A 215 10.79 3.56 -36.69
CA THR A 215 11.91 3.02 -37.48
C THR A 215 12.11 4.01 -38.59
N ASN A 216 13.06 4.94 -38.42
CA ASN A 216 13.63 5.62 -39.54
C ASN A 216 14.31 4.53 -40.39
N SER A 217 13.61 4.10 -41.41
CA SER A 217 14.22 3.39 -42.52
C SER A 217 15.11 4.39 -43.25
N ASP A 218 16.32 4.55 -42.77
CA ASP A 218 17.35 5.23 -43.52
C ASP A 218 17.78 4.29 -44.66
N ASN A 219 17.51 4.74 -45.87
CA ASN A 219 18.04 4.25 -47.11
C ASN A 219 19.57 4.39 -47.15
#